data_1f8012fc7d453a74310b1cb61d31acf1
#
_entry.id   1f8012fc7d453a74310b1cb61d31acf1
#
_cell.length_a   1.000
_cell.length_b   1.000
_cell.length_c   1.000
_cell.angle_alpha   90.00
_cell.angle_beta   90.00
_cell.angle_gamma   90.00
#
_symmetry.space_group_name_H-M   'P 1'
#
loop_
_entity.id
_entity.type
_entity.pdbx_description
1 polymer ?
#
loop_
_entity_poly.entity_id
_entity_poly.type
_entity_poly.pdbx_seq_one_letter_code
_entity_poly.pdbx_strand_id
1 'polypeptide(L)'
;MCPSADRTATKDDNSMTFLMTNMVPQTPDNNRVIWMHFENFERELVKQGNEVYIIAGPYGTGGTSPKGTFDNIPIKLKSGEEYLMNVPAYTWKVLIALPSGDGDLNRLGDAALATAIAINVPNKTGMQKTGDWEQFLCSIDEIEAMTGYDFFELLPDDVEDALEASVYVR
;
A
#
# COMPACT_ATOMS: atom_id res chain seq x y z
N MET A 1 -3.56 -0.57 -5.54
CA MET A 1 -3.26 0.83 -5.99
C MET A 1 -1.89 0.84 -6.69
N CYS A 2 -1.88 0.53 -7.98
CA CYS A 2 -0.66 0.48 -8.78
C CYS A 2 -0.36 1.89 -9.36
N PRO A 3 0.83 2.47 -9.14
CA PRO A 3 1.18 3.77 -9.70
C PRO A 3 1.36 3.71 -11.22
N SER A 4 0.97 4.78 -11.91
CA SER A 4 1.12 4.86 -13.36
C SER A 4 2.58 4.80 -13.83
N ALA A 5 3.50 5.26 -12.98
CA ALA A 5 4.95 5.20 -13.25
C ALA A 5 5.50 3.77 -13.38
N ASP A 6 4.82 2.77 -12.81
CA ASP A 6 5.23 1.35 -12.87
C ASP A 6 4.61 0.59 -14.04
N ARG A 7 3.79 1.25 -14.86
CA ARG A 7 3.11 0.70 -16.03
C ARG A 7 3.30 1.59 -17.26
N THR A 8 4.56 1.77 -17.67
CA THR A 8 4.93 2.68 -18.77
C THR A 8 5.37 1.96 -20.05
N ALA A 9 5.36 0.62 -20.08
CA ALA A 9 5.79 -0.16 -21.23
C ALA A 9 4.93 0.11 -22.47
N THR A 10 3.60 0.19 -22.29
CA THR A 10 2.66 0.56 -23.35
C THR A 10 1.64 1.60 -22.84
N LYS A 11 0.98 2.27 -23.79
CA LYS A 11 -0.11 3.20 -23.47
C LYS A 11 -1.30 2.48 -22.81
N ASP A 12 -1.55 1.25 -23.22
CA ASP A 12 -2.66 0.44 -22.73
C ASP A 12 -2.38 0.00 -21.28
N ASP A 13 -1.17 -0.49 -20.98
CA ASP A 13 -0.76 -0.81 -19.59
C ASP A 13 -0.90 0.39 -18.68
N ASN A 14 -0.45 1.57 -19.13
CA ASN A 14 -0.57 2.80 -18.37
C ASN A 14 -2.04 3.17 -18.13
N SER A 15 -2.90 3.06 -19.16
CA SER A 15 -4.32 3.37 -19.07
C SER A 15 -5.05 2.52 -18.04
N MET A 16 -4.64 1.26 -17.83
CA MET A 16 -5.23 0.37 -16.83
C MET A 16 -5.04 0.87 -15.39
N THR A 17 -4.01 1.68 -15.13
CA THR A 17 -3.80 2.26 -13.80
C THR A 17 -4.82 3.34 -13.43
N PHE A 18 -5.56 3.87 -14.41
CA PHE A 18 -6.60 4.89 -14.22
C PHE A 18 -8.01 4.31 -14.12
N LEU A 19 -8.16 2.99 -14.04
CA LEU A 19 -9.45 2.38 -13.75
C LEU A 19 -9.89 2.69 -12.31
N MET A 20 -11.21 2.85 -12.12
CA MET A 20 -11.77 3.14 -10.78
C MET A 20 -11.42 2.08 -9.73
N THR A 21 -11.21 0.84 -10.14
CA THR A 21 -10.75 -0.26 -9.28
C THR A 21 -9.34 -0.05 -8.72
N ASN A 22 -8.55 0.83 -9.30
CA ASN A 22 -7.20 1.21 -8.85
C ASN A 22 -7.18 2.59 -8.16
N MET A 23 -8.32 3.24 -8.00
CA MET A 23 -8.43 4.61 -7.50
C MET A 23 -8.97 4.62 -6.08
N VAL A 24 -8.25 5.32 -5.18
CA VAL A 24 -8.66 5.59 -3.80
C VAL A 24 -8.52 7.07 -3.53
N PRO A 25 -9.54 7.73 -2.95
CA PRO A 25 -9.43 9.14 -2.57
C PRO A 25 -8.35 9.33 -1.50
N GLN A 26 -7.31 10.06 -1.84
CA GLN A 26 -6.18 10.36 -0.95
C GLN A 26 -5.93 11.87 -0.91
N THR A 27 -5.48 12.37 0.24
CA THR A 27 -5.00 13.73 0.36
C THR A 27 -3.67 13.91 -0.39
N PRO A 28 -3.33 15.14 -0.82
CA PRO A 28 -2.04 15.39 -1.48
C PRO A 28 -0.83 14.98 -0.63
N ASP A 29 -0.87 15.19 0.69
CA ASP A 29 0.24 14.83 1.58
C ASP A 29 0.41 13.31 1.68
N ASN A 30 -0.69 12.56 1.74
CA ASN A 30 -0.64 11.11 1.68
C ASN A 30 -0.11 10.65 0.31
N ASN A 31 -0.79 10.96 -0.78
CA ASN A 31 -0.50 10.43 -2.12
C ASN A 31 0.83 10.93 -2.69
N ARG A 32 1.05 12.27 -2.67
CA ARG A 32 2.17 12.90 -3.41
C ARG A 32 3.44 13.02 -2.60
N VAL A 33 3.39 12.75 -1.30
CA VAL A 33 4.55 12.84 -0.42
C VAL A 33 4.85 11.46 0.15
N ILE A 34 4.13 11.02 1.16
CA ILE A 34 4.46 9.77 1.88
C ILE A 34 4.39 8.55 0.95
N TRP A 35 3.26 8.39 0.24
CA TRP A 35 3.04 7.25 -0.65
C TRP A 35 4.06 7.19 -1.79
N MET A 36 4.31 8.34 -2.44
CA MET A 36 5.30 8.45 -3.51
C MET A 36 6.71 8.11 -3.05
N HIS A 37 7.13 8.56 -1.85
CA HIS A 37 8.46 8.24 -1.32
C HIS A 37 8.59 6.76 -1.00
N PHE A 38 7.54 6.14 -0.47
CA PHE A 38 7.52 4.69 -0.24
C PHE A 38 7.55 3.90 -1.56
N GLU A 39 6.80 4.32 -2.58
CA GLU A 39 6.87 3.74 -3.93
C GLU A 39 8.28 3.86 -4.56
N ASN A 40 8.99 4.96 -4.31
CA ASN A 40 10.37 5.09 -4.73
C ASN A 40 11.29 4.10 -4.01
N PHE A 41 11.07 3.89 -2.72
CA PHE A 41 11.80 2.88 -1.95
C PHE A 41 11.52 1.46 -2.48
N GLU A 42 10.28 1.12 -2.82
CA GLU A 42 9.93 -0.15 -3.47
C GLU A 42 10.73 -0.37 -4.77
N ARG A 43 10.85 0.68 -5.59
CA ARG A 43 11.66 0.63 -6.83
C ARG A 43 13.16 0.46 -6.56
N GLU A 44 13.68 1.01 -5.46
CA GLU A 44 15.07 0.79 -5.05
C GLU A 44 15.32 -0.67 -4.64
N LEU A 45 14.39 -1.31 -3.94
CA LEU A 45 14.48 -2.74 -3.62
C LEU A 45 14.57 -3.59 -4.90
N VAL A 46 13.74 -3.28 -5.92
CA VAL A 46 13.81 -3.97 -7.22
C VAL A 46 15.16 -3.74 -7.92
N LYS A 47 15.69 -2.51 -7.90
CA LYS A 47 17.00 -2.21 -8.49
C LYS A 47 18.16 -2.94 -7.78
N GLN A 48 18.00 -3.26 -6.51
CA GLN A 48 18.94 -4.04 -5.72
C GLN A 48 18.88 -5.54 -6.02
N GLY A 49 18.01 -5.96 -6.95
CA GLY A 49 17.88 -7.35 -7.37
C GLY A 49 16.87 -8.15 -6.58
N ASN A 50 15.88 -7.48 -5.98
CA ASN A 50 14.78 -8.16 -5.32
C ASN A 50 13.55 -8.25 -6.22
N GLU A 51 12.75 -9.27 -6.00
CA GLU A 51 11.35 -9.34 -6.36
C GLU A 51 10.54 -8.75 -5.21
N VAL A 52 9.52 -7.95 -5.53
CA VAL A 52 8.72 -7.23 -4.53
C VAL A 52 7.25 -7.50 -4.77
N TYR A 53 6.61 -8.14 -3.81
CA TYR A 53 5.17 -8.40 -3.78
C TYR A 53 4.50 -7.35 -2.92
N ILE A 54 3.46 -6.70 -3.46
CA ILE A 54 2.82 -5.54 -2.81
C ILE A 54 1.31 -5.77 -2.74
N ILE A 55 0.76 -5.65 -1.55
CA ILE A 55 -0.68 -5.55 -1.29
C ILE A 55 -0.94 -4.17 -0.70
N ALA A 56 -1.99 -3.49 -1.15
CA ALA A 56 -2.33 -2.17 -0.65
C ALA A 56 -3.83 -1.95 -0.63
N GLY A 57 -4.32 -1.24 0.36
CA GLY A 57 -5.73 -0.97 0.50
C GLY A 57 -6.07 0.29 1.32
N PRO A 58 -7.34 0.69 1.28
CA PRO A 58 -7.90 1.69 2.17
C PRO A 58 -8.46 1.07 3.44
N TYR A 59 -8.60 1.88 4.50
CA TYR A 59 -9.30 1.49 5.71
C TYR A 59 -10.07 2.65 6.33
N GLY A 60 -11.24 2.34 6.90
CA GLY A 60 -12.07 3.27 7.64
C GLY A 60 -12.73 4.34 6.76
N THR A 61 -13.22 5.38 7.40
CA THR A 61 -13.94 6.49 6.76
C THR A 61 -13.50 7.81 7.37
N GLY A 62 -13.32 8.86 6.55
CA GLY A 62 -13.00 10.20 7.02
C GLY A 62 -11.59 10.67 6.69
N GLY A 63 -11.34 11.11 5.47
CA GLY A 63 -10.10 11.79 5.08
C GLY A 63 -10.17 13.31 5.33
N THR A 64 -9.06 13.93 5.72
CA THR A 64 -9.01 15.37 6.02
C THR A 64 -8.11 16.13 5.04
N SER A 65 -8.70 17.07 4.32
CA SER A 65 -8.02 17.97 3.38
C SER A 65 -8.09 19.43 3.85
N PRO A 66 -7.39 20.36 3.19
CA PRO A 66 -7.52 21.80 3.47
C PRO A 66 -8.95 22.35 3.31
N LYS A 67 -9.83 21.61 2.61
CA LYS A 67 -11.23 21.95 2.39
C LYS A 67 -12.18 21.38 3.46
N GLY A 68 -11.67 20.62 4.41
CA GLY A 68 -12.42 19.97 5.48
C GLY A 68 -12.25 18.46 5.52
N THR A 69 -13.03 17.82 6.39
CA THR A 69 -13.10 16.36 6.51
C THR A 69 -14.24 15.84 5.63
N PHE A 70 -13.97 14.76 4.91
CA PHE A 70 -14.91 14.14 3.98
C PHE A 70 -15.02 12.65 4.29
N ASP A 71 -16.23 12.21 4.57
CA ASP A 71 -16.53 10.78 4.71
C ASP A 71 -16.76 10.14 3.34
N ASN A 72 -17.36 10.91 2.43
CA ASN A 72 -17.73 10.45 1.09
C ASN A 72 -17.56 11.57 0.05
N ILE A 73 -17.31 11.16 -1.20
CA ILE A 73 -17.31 12.02 -2.37
C ILE A 73 -18.45 11.59 -3.30
N PRO A 74 -19.36 12.49 -3.70
CA PRO A 74 -20.38 12.16 -4.69
C PRO A 74 -19.75 11.94 -6.07
N ILE A 75 -20.08 10.80 -6.68
CA ILE A 75 -19.67 10.43 -8.03
C ILE A 75 -20.92 10.37 -8.88
N LYS A 76 -20.96 11.18 -9.95
CA LYS A 76 -22.04 11.15 -10.95
C LYS A 76 -21.57 10.40 -12.18
N LEU A 77 -22.28 9.32 -12.51
CA LEU A 77 -22.04 8.55 -13.72
C LEU A 77 -22.61 9.26 -14.95
N LYS A 78 -22.13 8.87 -16.13
CA LYS A 78 -22.67 9.35 -17.41
C LYS A 78 -24.15 8.97 -17.60
N SER A 79 -24.63 7.92 -16.95
CA SER A 79 -26.04 7.52 -16.91
C SER A 79 -26.93 8.49 -16.13
N GLY A 80 -26.34 9.39 -15.32
CA GLY A 80 -27.06 10.29 -14.41
C GLY A 80 -27.22 9.76 -13.01
N GLU A 81 -26.85 8.49 -12.75
CA GLU A 81 -26.84 7.90 -11.41
C GLU A 81 -25.74 8.52 -10.54
N GLU A 82 -26.04 8.67 -9.25
CA GLU A 82 -25.09 9.20 -8.26
C GLU A 82 -24.74 8.14 -7.23
N TYR A 83 -23.45 8.04 -6.91
CA TYR A 83 -22.91 7.16 -5.89
C TYR A 83 -22.06 7.96 -4.91
N LEU A 84 -21.99 7.48 -3.68
CA LEU A 84 -21.09 8.00 -2.67
C LEU A 84 -19.84 7.11 -2.61
N MET A 85 -18.69 7.65 -3.02
CA MET A 85 -17.41 6.99 -2.87
C MET A 85 -16.87 7.28 -1.48
N ASN A 86 -16.59 6.23 -0.69
CA ASN A 86 -15.97 6.36 0.62
C ASN A 86 -14.59 7.05 0.51
N VAL A 87 -14.33 7.99 1.39
CA VAL A 87 -13.00 8.57 1.59
C VAL A 87 -12.39 7.88 2.80
N PRO A 88 -11.35 7.07 2.64
CA PRO A 88 -10.79 6.31 3.73
C PRO A 88 -10.09 7.20 4.75
N ALA A 89 -10.08 6.78 6.01
CA ALA A 89 -9.30 7.41 7.07
C ALA A 89 -7.80 7.10 6.96
N TYR A 90 -7.46 5.91 6.44
CA TYR A 90 -6.10 5.41 6.27
C TYR A 90 -5.92 4.74 4.91
N THR A 91 -4.68 4.72 4.46
CA THR A 91 -4.22 3.84 3.38
C THR A 91 -3.03 3.04 3.88
N TRP A 92 -3.02 1.74 3.62
CA TRP A 92 -1.99 0.85 4.08
C TRP A 92 -1.34 0.10 2.93
N LYS A 93 -0.09 -0.32 3.13
CA LYS A 93 0.64 -1.25 2.27
C LYS A 93 1.33 -2.31 3.10
N VAL A 94 1.31 -3.51 2.58
CA VAL A 94 2.15 -4.64 2.99
C VAL A 94 2.98 -5.04 1.79
N LEU A 95 4.27 -5.21 1.97
CA LEU A 95 5.16 -5.73 0.95
C LEU A 95 6.08 -6.80 1.51
N ILE A 96 6.43 -7.75 0.65
CA ILE A 96 7.53 -8.68 0.86
C ILE A 96 8.54 -8.50 -0.25
N ALA A 97 9.81 -8.36 0.11
CA ALA A 97 10.93 -8.36 -0.80
C ALA A 97 11.76 -9.65 -0.60
N LEU A 98 12.07 -10.31 -1.71
CA LEU A 98 12.92 -11.50 -1.79
C LEU A 98 14.04 -11.25 -2.80
N PRO A 99 15.27 -11.75 -2.60
CA PRO A 99 16.25 -11.81 -3.68
C PRO A 99 15.65 -12.49 -4.91
N SER A 100 15.88 -11.97 -6.11
CA SER A 100 15.32 -12.55 -7.34
C SER A 100 15.75 -14.00 -7.53
N GLY A 101 14.81 -14.88 -7.91
CA GLY A 101 15.07 -16.30 -8.12
C GLY A 101 13.80 -17.10 -8.40
N ASP A 102 13.92 -18.39 -8.65
CA ASP A 102 12.78 -19.27 -8.90
C ASP A 102 12.22 -19.87 -7.60
N GLY A 103 10.94 -20.18 -7.59
CA GLY A 103 10.28 -20.92 -6.51
C GLY A 103 10.00 -20.11 -5.25
N ASP A 104 9.49 -18.89 -5.41
CA ASP A 104 9.27 -17.89 -4.37
C ASP A 104 8.49 -18.40 -3.16
N LEU A 105 7.43 -19.16 -3.39
CA LEU A 105 6.64 -19.74 -2.30
C LEU A 105 7.48 -20.67 -1.40
N ASN A 106 8.39 -21.44 -2.00
CA ASN A 106 9.29 -22.30 -1.23
C ASN A 106 10.35 -21.47 -0.48
N ARG A 107 10.82 -20.37 -1.08
CA ARG A 107 11.82 -19.48 -0.47
C ARG A 107 11.23 -18.67 0.67
N LEU A 108 9.95 -18.33 0.57
CA LEU A 108 9.19 -17.69 1.67
C LEU A 108 9.04 -18.62 2.89
N GLY A 109 9.21 -19.93 2.74
CA GLY A 109 9.31 -20.85 3.87
C GLY A 109 10.54 -20.65 4.77
N ASP A 110 11.45 -19.73 4.42
CA ASP A 110 12.56 -19.29 5.28
C ASP A 110 12.43 -17.76 5.49
N ALA A 111 11.93 -17.37 6.65
CA ALA A 111 11.75 -15.97 7.02
C ALA A 111 13.03 -15.13 6.91
N ALA A 112 14.21 -15.75 7.02
CA ALA A 112 15.51 -15.06 6.91
C ALA A 112 15.81 -14.58 5.47
N LEU A 113 15.14 -15.14 4.47
CA LEU A 113 15.30 -14.74 3.06
C LEU A 113 14.36 -13.60 2.68
N ALA A 114 13.31 -13.35 3.46
CA ALA A 114 12.28 -12.36 3.16
C ALA A 114 12.45 -11.11 4.02
N THR A 115 12.14 -9.96 3.43
CA THR A 115 11.98 -8.71 4.16
C THR A 115 10.52 -8.29 4.08
N ALA A 116 9.81 -8.37 5.21
CA ALA A 116 8.44 -7.90 5.33
C ALA A 116 8.41 -6.44 5.79
N ILE A 117 7.59 -5.61 5.15
CA ILE A 117 7.47 -4.19 5.47
C ILE A 117 5.99 -3.80 5.38
N ALA A 118 5.49 -3.15 6.41
CA ALA A 118 4.14 -2.59 6.40
C ALA A 118 4.15 -1.11 6.81
N ILE A 119 3.27 -0.34 6.17
CA ILE A 119 2.99 1.06 6.54
C ILE A 119 1.49 1.29 6.64
N ASN A 120 1.09 2.09 7.62
CA ASN A 120 -0.29 2.55 7.79
C ASN A 120 -0.35 4.08 7.84
N VAL A 121 -0.74 4.70 6.75
CA VAL A 121 -0.65 6.14 6.54
C VAL A 121 -2.01 6.81 6.72
N PRO A 122 -2.16 7.76 7.66
CA PRO A 122 -3.39 8.53 7.79
C PRO A 122 -3.69 9.32 6.51
N ASN A 123 -4.95 9.34 6.11
CA ASN A 123 -5.40 10.10 4.94
C ASN A 123 -5.75 11.54 5.34
N LYS A 124 -4.76 12.31 5.77
CA LYS A 124 -4.94 13.68 6.23
C LYS A 124 -3.90 14.65 5.65
N THR A 125 -4.27 15.92 5.64
CA THR A 125 -3.34 17.02 5.33
C THR A 125 -2.57 17.46 6.58
N GLY A 126 -1.46 18.18 6.39
CA GLY A 126 -0.60 18.66 7.47
C GLY A 126 0.43 17.63 7.93
N MET A 127 0.57 16.51 7.21
CA MET A 127 1.67 15.56 7.43
C MET A 127 3.01 16.19 7.01
N GLN A 128 4.11 15.64 7.53
CA GLN A 128 5.45 16.15 7.20
C GLN A 128 5.70 16.08 5.70
N LYS A 129 6.23 17.19 5.15
CA LYS A 129 6.55 17.32 3.71
C LYS A 129 7.89 16.67 3.33
N THR A 130 8.62 16.14 4.29
CA THR A 130 9.94 15.51 4.08
C THR A 130 9.87 14.17 3.36
N GLY A 131 8.68 13.56 3.29
CA GLY A 131 8.49 12.23 2.70
C GLY A 131 9.00 11.09 3.59
N ASP A 132 9.19 11.37 4.87
CA ASP A 132 9.60 10.42 5.90
C ASP A 132 8.47 9.43 6.17
N TRP A 133 8.43 8.38 5.37
CA TRP A 133 7.42 7.32 5.46
C TRP A 133 7.71 6.35 6.61
N GLU A 134 8.95 6.29 7.09
CA GLU A 134 9.39 5.42 8.17
C GLU A 134 8.62 5.67 9.48
N GLN A 135 8.10 6.88 9.67
CA GLN A 135 7.25 7.20 10.82
C GLN A 135 5.87 6.49 10.82
N PHE A 136 5.50 5.86 9.71
CA PHE A 136 4.24 5.13 9.53
C PHE A 136 4.45 3.62 9.46
N LEU A 137 5.67 3.15 9.74
CA LEU A 137 5.96 1.74 9.86
C LEU A 137 5.14 1.10 10.98
N CYS A 138 4.63 -0.08 10.70
CA CYS A 138 3.89 -0.91 11.64
C CYS A 138 4.20 -2.39 11.35
N SER A 139 3.71 -3.29 12.16
CA SER A 139 3.71 -4.72 11.85
C SER A 139 2.60 -5.07 10.87
N ILE A 140 2.69 -6.24 10.25
CA ILE A 140 1.60 -6.77 9.42
C ILE A 140 0.42 -7.16 10.31
N ASP A 141 0.68 -7.73 11.49
CA ASP A 141 -0.33 -8.01 12.53
C ASP A 141 -1.22 -6.80 12.83
N GLU A 142 -0.63 -5.59 12.90
CA GLU A 142 -1.40 -4.36 13.12
C GLU A 142 -2.35 -4.05 11.96
N ILE A 143 -1.93 -4.33 10.71
CA ILE A 143 -2.80 -4.18 9.53
C ILE A 143 -3.91 -5.24 9.55
N GLU A 144 -3.60 -6.48 9.91
CA GLU A 144 -4.57 -7.56 10.01
C GLU A 144 -5.61 -7.31 11.09
N ALA A 145 -5.16 -6.94 12.29
CA ALA A 145 -6.06 -6.58 13.39
C ALA A 145 -7.01 -5.43 13.02
N MET A 146 -6.55 -4.49 12.18
CA MET A 146 -7.34 -3.37 11.69
C MET A 146 -8.33 -3.79 10.60
N THR A 147 -7.89 -4.62 9.64
CA THR A 147 -8.63 -4.91 8.39
C THR A 147 -9.43 -6.21 8.45
N GLY A 148 -9.04 -7.15 9.30
CA GLY A 148 -9.58 -8.50 9.35
C GLY A 148 -9.09 -9.40 8.22
N TYR A 149 -8.03 -8.99 7.51
CA TYR A 149 -7.33 -9.85 6.56
C TYR A 149 -6.37 -10.78 7.30
N ASP A 150 -5.93 -11.82 6.60
CA ASP A 150 -4.94 -12.81 6.98
C ASP A 150 -4.02 -12.94 5.76
N PHE A 151 -2.80 -12.37 5.84
CA PHE A 151 -2.01 -12.15 4.63
C PHE A 151 -1.19 -13.35 4.20
N PHE A 152 -0.66 -14.11 5.10
CA PHE A 152 0.31 -15.17 4.81
C PHE A 152 -0.17 -16.56 5.22
N GLU A 153 -1.49 -16.78 5.37
CA GLU A 153 -2.20 -18.01 5.75
C GLU A 153 -1.65 -19.31 5.10
N LEU A 154 -0.98 -19.21 3.95
CA LEU A 154 -0.43 -20.36 3.25
C LEU A 154 1.03 -20.66 3.61
N LEU A 155 1.68 -19.85 4.43
CA LEU A 155 3.02 -20.11 4.94
C LEU A 155 2.95 -21.04 6.18
N PRO A 156 4.07 -21.69 6.56
CA PRO A 156 4.17 -22.33 7.86
C PRO A 156 3.96 -21.33 9.01
N ASP A 157 3.21 -21.70 10.04
CA ASP A 157 2.80 -20.80 11.14
C ASP A 157 3.98 -20.03 11.77
N ASP A 158 5.14 -20.70 11.96
CA ASP A 158 6.33 -20.11 12.56
C ASP A 158 7.00 -19.05 11.64
N VAL A 159 6.84 -19.19 10.33
CA VAL A 159 7.34 -18.25 9.32
C VAL A 159 6.38 -17.06 9.20
N GLU A 160 5.10 -17.33 9.16
CA GLU A 160 4.01 -16.35 9.14
C GLU A 160 4.12 -15.44 10.36
N ASP A 161 4.08 -16.00 11.58
CA ASP A 161 4.22 -15.28 12.84
C ASP A 161 5.47 -14.38 12.85
N ALA A 162 6.61 -14.89 12.36
CA ALA A 162 7.86 -14.14 12.34
C ALA A 162 7.85 -12.96 11.37
N LEU A 163 7.22 -13.10 10.21
CA LEU A 163 7.12 -12.04 9.20
C LEU A 163 6.12 -10.97 9.63
N GLU A 164 4.98 -11.39 10.17
CA GLU A 164 3.86 -10.50 10.50
C GLU A 164 4.11 -9.66 11.75
N ALA A 165 4.74 -10.25 12.77
CA ALA A 165 5.11 -9.52 13.99
C ALA A 165 6.26 -8.53 13.78
N SER A 166 7.02 -8.65 12.69
CA SER A 166 8.19 -7.81 12.47
C SER A 166 7.83 -6.37 12.08
N VAL A 167 8.55 -5.40 12.63
CA VAL A 167 8.54 -4.01 12.13
C VAL A 167 9.89 -3.74 11.47
N TYR A 168 9.84 -3.33 10.21
CA TYR A 168 11.04 -3.04 9.42
C TYR A 168 11.91 -1.96 10.08
N VAL A 169 13.21 -2.19 10.13
CA VAL A 169 14.22 -1.22 10.57
C VAL A 169 15.18 -0.97 9.40
N ARG A 170 15.23 0.27 8.95
CA ARG A 170 16.09 0.71 7.84
C ARG A 170 17.55 0.89 8.26
#